data_9fe73d64b0c66b07e60bb21bd154b6a5
#
_entry.id   9fe73d64b0c66b07e60bb21bd154b6a5
#
_cell.length_a   1.000
_cell.length_b   1.000
_cell.length_c   1.000
_cell.angle_alpha   90.00
_cell.angle_beta   90.00
_cell.angle_gamma   90.00
#
_symmetry.space_group_name_H-M   'P 1'
#
loop_
_entity.id
_entity.type
_entity.pdbx_description
1 polymer ?
#
loop_
_entity_poly.entity_id
_entity_poly.type
_entity_poly.pdbx_seq_one_letter_code
_entity_poly.pdbx_strand_id
1 'polypeptide(L)'
;MHAWPASEVPALPGQGRDLRIHDTATGGRVTLAPGPVARIYVCGITPYDATHMGHAATYNAFDLVQRVWLDTKRQVHYVQNVTDVDDPLLVRAEATGEDWTALAERETALFREDMTALRMLPPRAYIGAVESIPGIVPLVERLRDAGAAYELDGDIYFSVASDPHFGEVSGLDAEAMRLLSAERGGDPEREGKKNPLDPMLWMAARDGEPSWDGASLGRGRPGWHIECVAIALDHLGMGFDVQGGGSDLAFPHHEMGASHAQALTGEHPFAKAYVHAGMVALNGEKMSKSKGNLVFVSKVRRDGTDPAAIRLALLAHHYRADWEWTDAVLDEAVERLARWRAAVSRPDGPPAEALLEEIRTALADDLDAPAALAAVDRWAAAQTADGGTDESAPGLVSRAVDALLGVAL
;
A
#
# COMPACT_ATOMS: atom_id res chain seq x y z
N MET A 1 -8.86 -10.34 10.97
CA MET A 1 -9.32 -9.02 11.48
C MET A 1 -10.50 -8.46 10.67
N HIS A 2 -11.18 -7.37 11.13
CA HIS A 2 -12.19 -6.68 10.32
C HIS A 2 -11.58 -5.43 9.68
N ALA A 3 -11.82 -5.23 8.37
CA ALA A 3 -11.50 -3.99 7.67
C ALA A 3 -12.47 -2.85 8.08
N TRP A 4 -12.26 -1.66 7.55
CA TRP A 4 -13.18 -0.53 7.69
C TRP A 4 -14.36 -0.63 6.73
N PRO A 5 -15.48 0.12 6.97
CA PRO A 5 -16.63 0.08 6.09
C PRO A 5 -16.31 0.66 4.71
N ALA A 6 -16.84 0.02 3.66
CA ALA A 6 -16.70 0.50 2.30
C ALA A 6 -17.55 1.77 2.07
N SER A 7 -16.96 2.77 1.41
CA SER A 7 -17.73 3.86 0.81
C SER A 7 -18.43 3.36 -0.46
N GLU A 8 -19.64 3.84 -0.71
CA GLU A 8 -20.30 3.59 -1.99
C GLU A 8 -19.51 4.24 -3.13
N VAL A 9 -19.31 3.49 -4.22
CA VAL A 9 -18.68 3.98 -5.44
C VAL A 9 -19.79 4.21 -6.48
N PRO A 10 -20.05 5.47 -6.88
CA PRO A 10 -21.11 5.77 -7.84
C PRO A 10 -20.91 5.10 -9.19
N ALA A 11 -22.00 4.64 -9.79
CA ALA A 11 -21.96 4.11 -11.15
C ALA A 11 -21.76 5.23 -12.18
N LEU A 12 -20.86 4.98 -13.15
CA LEU A 12 -20.57 5.88 -14.25
C LEU A 12 -21.07 5.32 -15.57
N PRO A 13 -21.48 6.19 -16.54
CA PRO A 13 -21.81 5.76 -17.88
C PRO A 13 -20.58 5.21 -18.60
N GLY A 14 -20.78 4.23 -19.50
CA GLY A 14 -19.68 3.61 -20.24
C GLY A 14 -18.78 2.73 -19.39
N GLN A 15 -17.53 2.61 -19.78
CA GLN A 15 -16.53 1.75 -19.16
C GLN A 15 -15.16 2.41 -19.22
N GLY A 16 -14.35 2.24 -18.17
CA GLY A 16 -12.96 2.67 -18.11
C GLY A 16 -12.03 1.87 -19.02
N ARG A 17 -10.74 2.18 -18.93
CA ARG A 17 -9.67 1.58 -19.74
C ARG A 17 -8.82 0.65 -18.89
N ASP A 18 -8.13 -0.31 -19.53
CA ASP A 18 -7.14 -1.14 -18.85
C ASP A 18 -6.01 -0.25 -18.28
N LEU A 19 -5.61 -0.60 -17.07
CA LEU A 19 -4.56 0.13 -16.35
C LEU A 19 -3.20 -0.17 -16.97
N ARG A 20 -2.48 0.85 -17.36
CA ARG A 20 -1.07 0.80 -17.71
C ARG A 20 -0.28 1.44 -16.58
N ILE A 21 0.55 0.66 -15.87
CA ILE A 21 1.22 1.09 -14.64
C ILE A 21 2.70 0.77 -14.68
N HIS A 22 3.50 1.56 -13.99
CA HIS A 22 4.93 1.29 -13.85
C HIS A 22 5.16 0.07 -12.97
N ASP A 23 5.91 -0.89 -13.48
CA ASP A 23 6.35 -2.07 -12.78
C ASP A 23 7.84 -1.93 -12.43
N THR A 24 8.15 -2.06 -11.15
CA THR A 24 9.53 -1.92 -10.65
C THR A 24 10.45 -3.00 -11.19
N ALA A 25 9.96 -4.24 -11.32
CA ALA A 25 10.77 -5.36 -11.79
C ALA A 25 11.25 -5.18 -13.23
N THR A 26 10.39 -4.66 -14.10
CA THR A 26 10.78 -4.40 -15.51
C THR A 26 11.36 -3.01 -15.73
N GLY A 27 11.24 -2.11 -14.77
CA GLY A 27 11.63 -0.69 -14.91
C GLY A 27 10.79 0.07 -15.92
N GLY A 28 9.67 -0.48 -16.37
CA GLY A 28 8.82 0.05 -17.43
C GLY A 28 7.33 0.06 -17.09
N ARG A 29 6.52 0.61 -18.00
CA ARG A 29 5.07 0.57 -17.87
C ARG A 29 4.52 -0.71 -18.50
N VAL A 30 3.77 -1.47 -17.75
CA VAL A 30 3.07 -2.69 -18.19
C VAL A 30 1.56 -2.46 -18.22
N THR A 31 0.87 -3.08 -19.17
CA THR A 31 -0.59 -3.04 -19.21
C THR A 31 -1.13 -4.21 -18.41
N LEU A 32 -1.91 -3.91 -17.38
CA LEU A 32 -2.61 -4.89 -16.57
C LEU A 32 -4.03 -5.08 -17.09
N ALA A 33 -4.26 -6.22 -17.69
CA ALA A 33 -5.57 -6.67 -18.14
C ALA A 33 -5.99 -7.92 -17.36
N PRO A 34 -6.34 -7.78 -16.06
CA PRO A 34 -6.77 -8.90 -15.25
C PRO A 34 -8.07 -9.51 -15.82
N GLY A 35 -8.35 -10.76 -15.44
CA GLY A 35 -9.61 -11.41 -15.74
C GLY A 35 -10.80 -10.70 -15.06
N PRO A 36 -11.95 -11.38 -14.92
CA PRO A 36 -13.13 -10.82 -14.25
C PRO A 36 -12.87 -10.37 -12.80
N VAL A 37 -11.88 -10.98 -12.15
CA VAL A 37 -11.42 -10.64 -10.79
C VAL A 37 -9.97 -10.18 -10.86
N ALA A 38 -9.73 -8.91 -10.57
CA ALA A 38 -8.40 -8.35 -10.39
C ALA A 38 -7.91 -8.65 -8.96
N ARG A 39 -6.67 -9.12 -8.83
CA ARG A 39 -6.08 -9.55 -7.55
C ARG A 39 -4.94 -8.64 -7.16
N ILE A 40 -5.02 -8.04 -5.98
CA ILE A 40 -4.00 -7.12 -5.47
C ILE A 40 -3.67 -7.43 -4.01
N TYR A 41 -2.39 -7.49 -3.71
CA TYR A 41 -1.86 -7.50 -2.35
C TYR A 41 -1.12 -6.19 -2.08
N VAL A 42 -1.44 -5.52 -0.99
CA VAL A 42 -0.70 -4.33 -0.53
C VAL A 42 -0.22 -4.55 0.88
N CYS A 43 1.07 -4.39 1.10
CA CYS A 43 1.66 -4.50 2.43
C CYS A 43 1.04 -3.46 3.37
N GLY A 44 0.65 -3.93 4.56
CA GLY A 44 0.01 -3.13 5.59
C GLY A 44 0.99 -2.39 6.48
N ILE A 45 0.47 -1.79 7.54
CA ILE A 45 1.26 -1.06 8.53
C ILE A 45 1.77 -1.99 9.63
N THR A 46 2.89 -1.59 10.26
CA THR A 46 3.23 -2.01 11.62
C THR A 46 2.59 -1.00 12.58
N PRO A 47 1.57 -1.41 13.38
CA PRO A 47 0.70 -0.48 14.08
C PRO A 47 1.29 -0.03 15.42
N TYR A 48 2.26 0.88 15.40
CA TYR A 48 2.89 1.44 16.60
C TYR A 48 2.91 2.97 16.65
N ASP A 49 2.50 3.64 15.58
CA ASP A 49 2.17 5.05 15.47
C ASP A 49 1.05 5.22 14.44
N ALA A 50 0.15 6.18 14.67
CA ALA A 50 -0.99 6.47 13.81
C ALA A 50 -0.60 6.64 12.34
N THR A 51 -1.59 6.66 11.45
CA THR A 51 -1.39 6.88 10.02
C THR A 51 -0.75 8.22 9.75
N HIS A 52 0.49 8.25 9.31
CA HIS A 52 1.11 9.45 8.80
C HIS A 52 0.87 9.62 7.29
N MET A 53 1.14 10.83 6.75
CA MET A 53 0.84 11.16 5.35
C MET A 53 1.54 10.25 4.35
N GLY A 54 2.71 9.69 4.67
CA GLY A 54 3.38 8.69 3.83
C GLY A 54 2.53 7.42 3.68
N HIS A 55 1.98 6.87 4.76
CA HIS A 55 1.04 5.74 4.70
C HIS A 55 -0.21 6.12 3.89
N ALA A 56 -0.80 7.29 4.16
CA ALA A 56 -1.98 7.75 3.43
C ALA A 56 -1.73 7.88 1.93
N ALA A 57 -0.56 8.39 1.51
CA ALA A 57 -0.17 8.49 0.10
C ALA A 57 -0.06 7.11 -0.55
N THR A 58 0.58 6.15 0.13
CA THR A 58 0.70 4.77 -0.35
C THR A 58 -0.67 4.14 -0.56
N TYR A 59 -1.55 4.15 0.45
CA TYR A 59 -2.88 3.54 0.31
C TYR A 59 -3.78 4.27 -0.66
N ASN A 60 -3.62 5.59 -0.82
CA ASN A 60 -4.32 6.37 -1.84
C ASN A 60 -3.97 5.92 -3.27
N ALA A 61 -2.70 5.59 -3.54
CA ALA A 61 -2.28 5.05 -4.83
C ALA A 61 -2.99 3.72 -5.16
N PHE A 62 -3.07 2.80 -4.19
CA PHE A 62 -3.71 1.50 -4.40
C PHE A 62 -5.25 1.57 -4.35
N ASP A 63 -5.81 2.58 -3.72
CA ASP A 63 -7.23 2.90 -3.84
C ASP A 63 -7.56 3.35 -5.28
N LEU A 64 -6.71 4.15 -5.91
CA LEU A 64 -6.86 4.50 -7.32
C LEU A 64 -6.79 3.27 -8.24
N VAL A 65 -5.87 2.33 -8.00
CA VAL A 65 -5.82 1.06 -8.75
C VAL A 65 -7.17 0.34 -8.67
N GLN A 66 -7.73 0.22 -7.47
CA GLN A 66 -9.03 -0.42 -7.28
C GLN A 66 -10.13 0.32 -8.05
N ARG A 67 -10.20 1.66 -7.96
CA ARG A 67 -11.22 2.48 -8.63
C ARG A 67 -11.13 2.37 -10.15
N VAL A 68 -9.93 2.37 -10.73
CA VAL A 68 -9.73 2.13 -12.17
C VAL A 68 -10.27 0.76 -12.56
N TRP A 69 -9.97 -0.29 -11.81
CA TRP A 69 -10.49 -1.63 -12.12
C TRP A 69 -12.01 -1.77 -11.93
N LEU A 70 -12.59 -1.12 -10.92
CA LEU A 70 -14.04 -1.08 -10.73
C LEU A 70 -14.75 -0.38 -11.90
N ASP A 71 -14.19 0.72 -12.43
CA ASP A 71 -14.73 1.41 -13.59
C ASP A 71 -14.65 0.57 -14.88
N THR A 72 -13.68 -0.35 -14.97
CA THR A 72 -13.64 -1.39 -16.02
C THR A 72 -14.61 -2.55 -15.79
N LYS A 73 -15.49 -2.46 -14.77
CA LYS A 73 -16.49 -3.46 -14.39
C LYS A 73 -15.89 -4.78 -13.89
N ARG A 74 -14.65 -4.78 -13.43
CA ARG A 74 -14.02 -5.93 -12.77
C ARG A 74 -14.37 -5.96 -11.29
N GLN A 75 -14.40 -7.15 -10.73
CA GLN A 75 -14.35 -7.31 -9.27
C GLN A 75 -12.89 -7.13 -8.81
N VAL A 76 -12.69 -6.57 -7.63
CA VAL A 76 -11.37 -6.43 -7.04
C VAL A 76 -11.25 -7.31 -5.80
N HIS A 77 -10.27 -8.20 -5.80
CA HIS A 77 -9.90 -8.98 -4.63
C HIS A 77 -8.62 -8.35 -4.02
N TYR A 78 -8.84 -7.39 -3.14
CA TYR A 78 -7.80 -6.70 -2.41
C TYR A 78 -7.52 -7.40 -1.08
N VAL A 79 -6.26 -7.70 -0.82
CA VAL A 79 -5.75 -8.29 0.42
C VAL A 79 -4.71 -7.36 1.03
N GLN A 80 -4.82 -7.12 2.32
CA GLN A 80 -3.88 -6.31 3.09
C GLN A 80 -3.62 -6.96 4.45
N ASN A 81 -2.36 -6.98 4.88
CA ASN A 81 -2.01 -7.41 6.22
C ASN A 81 -1.98 -6.25 7.23
N VAL A 82 -1.83 -6.62 8.50
CA VAL A 82 -1.34 -5.78 9.59
C VAL A 82 -0.19 -6.53 10.23
N THR A 83 0.99 -5.92 10.29
CA THR A 83 2.14 -6.50 11.00
C THR A 83 2.01 -6.18 12.49
N ASP A 84 1.06 -6.87 13.14
CA ASP A 84 0.69 -6.66 14.55
C ASP A 84 1.61 -7.37 15.55
N VAL A 85 2.75 -7.88 15.07
CA VAL A 85 3.90 -8.31 15.87
C VAL A 85 5.19 -8.04 15.07
N ASP A 86 6.07 -7.19 15.60
CA ASP A 86 7.36 -6.86 14.97
C ASP A 86 8.24 -6.14 15.98
N ASP A 87 9.58 -6.15 15.79
CA ASP A 87 10.53 -5.50 16.68
C ASP A 87 10.22 -4.01 16.95
N PRO A 88 9.93 -3.17 15.93
CA PRO A 88 9.56 -1.77 16.17
C PRO A 88 8.33 -1.58 17.06
N LEU A 89 7.35 -2.47 16.96
CA LEU A 89 6.14 -2.44 17.81
C LEU A 89 6.50 -2.77 19.27
N LEU A 90 7.30 -3.82 19.48
CA LEU A 90 7.73 -4.24 20.81
C LEU A 90 8.61 -3.17 21.49
N VAL A 91 9.57 -2.61 20.79
CA VAL A 91 10.41 -1.50 21.28
C VAL A 91 9.56 -0.28 21.66
N ARG A 92 8.53 0.04 20.84
CA ARG A 92 7.63 1.16 21.13
C ARG A 92 6.78 0.91 22.37
N ALA A 93 6.24 -0.29 22.50
CA ALA A 93 5.43 -0.71 23.66
C ALA A 93 6.26 -0.63 24.96
N GLU A 94 7.48 -1.13 24.95
CA GLU A 94 8.40 -1.03 26.08
C GLU A 94 8.70 0.44 26.44
N ALA A 95 9.03 1.27 25.45
CA ALA A 95 9.35 2.68 25.65
C ALA A 95 8.18 3.50 26.21
N THR A 96 6.94 3.10 25.95
CA THR A 96 5.73 3.77 26.46
C THR A 96 5.16 3.11 27.72
N GLY A 97 5.66 1.93 28.11
CA GLY A 97 5.14 1.14 29.22
C GLY A 97 3.74 0.59 28.95
N GLU A 98 3.36 0.42 27.69
CA GLU A 98 2.06 -0.09 27.24
C GLU A 98 2.18 -1.55 26.81
N ASP A 99 1.12 -2.33 26.99
CA ASP A 99 1.05 -3.67 26.42
C ASP A 99 1.07 -3.60 24.89
N TRP A 100 1.92 -4.41 24.23
CA TRP A 100 2.12 -4.33 22.78
C TRP A 100 0.86 -4.71 21.99
N THR A 101 -0.01 -5.60 22.53
CA THR A 101 -1.27 -5.95 21.87
C THR A 101 -2.28 -4.80 21.96
N ALA A 102 -2.36 -4.14 23.11
CA ALA A 102 -3.19 -2.96 23.29
C ALA A 102 -2.74 -1.80 22.40
N LEU A 103 -1.42 -1.61 22.27
CA LEU A 103 -0.84 -0.62 21.34
C LEU A 103 -1.22 -0.94 19.89
N ALA A 104 -1.03 -2.19 19.44
CA ALA A 104 -1.36 -2.63 18.09
C ALA A 104 -2.85 -2.47 17.77
N GLU A 105 -3.73 -2.85 18.69
CA GLU A 105 -5.18 -2.71 18.53
C GLU A 105 -5.60 -1.23 18.42
N ARG A 106 -5.08 -0.37 19.28
CA ARG A 106 -5.38 1.06 19.28
C ARG A 106 -4.95 1.73 17.97
N GLU A 107 -3.72 1.49 17.54
CA GLU A 107 -3.18 2.10 16.32
C GLU A 107 -3.86 1.53 15.05
N THR A 108 -4.23 0.25 15.05
CA THR A 108 -5.02 -0.36 13.97
C THR A 108 -6.43 0.24 13.90
N ALA A 109 -7.07 0.50 15.05
CA ALA A 109 -8.37 1.16 15.09
C ALA A 109 -8.28 2.59 14.52
N LEU A 110 -7.26 3.36 14.91
CA LEU A 110 -7.03 4.71 14.39
C LEU A 110 -6.74 4.70 12.88
N PHE A 111 -5.96 3.73 12.39
CA PHE A 111 -5.73 3.54 10.96
C PHE A 111 -7.05 3.32 10.20
N ARG A 112 -7.96 2.48 10.71
CA ARG A 112 -9.28 2.24 10.10
C ARG A 112 -10.14 3.50 10.06
N GLU A 113 -10.11 4.32 11.12
CA GLU A 113 -10.80 5.61 11.16
C GLU A 113 -10.27 6.56 10.09
N ASP A 114 -8.94 6.64 9.94
CA ASP A 114 -8.30 7.49 8.94
C ASP A 114 -8.62 7.02 7.52
N MET A 115 -8.54 5.71 7.24
CA MET A 115 -8.90 5.15 5.93
C MET A 115 -10.37 5.38 5.59
N THR A 116 -11.26 5.23 6.57
CA THR A 116 -12.70 5.55 6.41
C THR A 116 -12.91 7.01 6.05
N ALA A 117 -12.27 7.92 6.80
CA ALA A 117 -12.40 9.36 6.58
C ALA A 117 -11.87 9.78 5.21
N LEU A 118 -10.78 9.20 4.77
CA LEU A 118 -10.19 9.43 3.44
C LEU A 118 -10.94 8.68 2.32
N ARG A 119 -12.03 7.95 2.62
CA ARG A 119 -12.83 7.18 1.66
C ARG A 119 -12.01 6.15 0.85
N MET A 120 -10.96 5.60 1.47
CA MET A 120 -10.21 4.49 0.90
C MET A 120 -11.09 3.23 0.86
N LEU A 121 -11.08 2.51 -0.24
CA LEU A 121 -11.80 1.25 -0.36
C LEU A 121 -11.13 0.18 0.50
N PRO A 122 -11.89 -0.55 1.35
CA PRO A 122 -11.32 -1.53 2.24
C PRO A 122 -10.84 -2.78 1.51
N PRO A 123 -9.86 -3.50 2.07
CA PRO A 123 -9.51 -4.83 1.59
C PRO A 123 -10.66 -5.81 1.85
N ARG A 124 -10.81 -6.77 0.94
CA ARG A 124 -11.71 -7.91 1.12
C ARG A 124 -11.22 -8.85 2.23
N ALA A 125 -9.90 -8.99 2.36
CA ALA A 125 -9.25 -9.72 3.43
C ALA A 125 -8.24 -8.79 4.12
N TYR A 126 -8.42 -8.57 5.43
CA TYR A 126 -7.59 -7.74 6.30
C TYR A 126 -7.08 -8.62 7.43
N ILE A 127 -5.80 -8.99 7.39
CA ILE A 127 -5.25 -10.11 8.14
C ILE A 127 -4.10 -9.66 9.03
N GLY A 128 -4.16 -9.98 10.34
CA GLY A 128 -3.03 -9.78 11.25
C GLY A 128 -1.90 -10.79 11.03
N ALA A 129 -0.66 -10.38 11.23
CA ALA A 129 0.47 -11.31 11.23
C ALA A 129 0.30 -12.39 12.30
N VAL A 130 -0.16 -12.01 13.50
CA VAL A 130 -0.41 -12.94 14.61
C VAL A 130 -1.42 -14.01 14.23
N GLU A 131 -2.55 -13.64 13.61
CA GLU A 131 -3.57 -14.64 13.22
C GLU A 131 -3.10 -15.55 12.07
N SER A 132 -2.07 -15.16 11.33
CA SER A 132 -1.52 -15.95 10.23
C SER A 132 -0.42 -16.93 10.66
N ILE A 133 0.13 -16.82 11.88
CA ILE A 133 1.24 -17.67 12.38
C ILE A 133 0.98 -19.17 12.21
N PRO A 134 -0.21 -19.71 12.52
CA PRO A 134 -0.48 -21.14 12.31
C PRO A 134 -0.35 -21.59 10.85
N GLY A 135 -0.59 -20.68 9.90
CA GLY A 135 -0.40 -20.93 8.46
C GLY A 135 1.06 -20.78 8.02
N ILE A 136 1.86 -19.96 8.71
CA ILE A 136 3.26 -19.70 8.39
C ILE A 136 4.14 -20.90 8.76
N VAL A 137 3.93 -21.52 9.92
CA VAL A 137 4.73 -22.63 10.41
C VAL A 137 4.92 -23.74 9.37
N PRO A 138 3.85 -24.31 8.75
CA PRO A 138 4.02 -25.34 7.74
C PRO A 138 4.72 -24.85 6.47
N LEU A 139 4.69 -23.56 6.14
CA LEU A 139 5.44 -23.03 4.99
C LEU A 139 6.94 -23.00 5.27
N VAL A 140 7.34 -22.60 6.48
CA VAL A 140 8.76 -22.63 6.89
C VAL A 140 9.26 -24.08 6.95
N GLU A 141 8.46 -25.02 7.49
CA GLU A 141 8.81 -26.45 7.48
C GLU A 141 9.03 -26.96 6.05
N ARG A 142 8.15 -26.62 5.11
CA ARG A 142 8.31 -27.01 3.69
C ARG A 142 9.58 -26.43 3.07
N LEU A 143 9.91 -25.15 3.34
CA LEU A 143 11.19 -24.56 2.86
C LEU A 143 12.40 -25.28 3.42
N ARG A 144 12.37 -25.65 4.71
CA ARG A 144 13.43 -26.41 5.35
C ARG A 144 13.56 -27.81 4.75
N ASP A 145 12.45 -28.52 4.58
CA ASP A 145 12.44 -29.88 4.04
C ASP A 145 12.88 -29.92 2.55
N ALA A 146 12.61 -28.85 1.81
CA ALA A 146 13.10 -28.65 0.45
C ALA A 146 14.59 -28.24 0.37
N GLY A 147 15.26 -28.02 1.51
CA GLY A 147 16.64 -27.56 1.55
C GLY A 147 16.84 -26.07 1.22
N ALA A 148 15.74 -25.32 1.11
CA ALA A 148 15.74 -23.88 0.87
C ALA A 148 15.92 -23.05 2.15
N ALA A 149 15.92 -23.68 3.32
CA ALA A 149 16.17 -23.03 4.60
C ALA A 149 17.19 -23.83 5.44
N TYR A 150 17.80 -23.15 6.42
CA TYR A 150 18.77 -23.74 7.33
C TYR A 150 18.68 -23.11 8.71
N GLU A 151 19.15 -23.82 9.72
CA GLU A 151 19.21 -23.37 11.10
C GLU A 151 20.57 -22.71 11.40
N LEU A 152 20.52 -21.62 12.15
CA LEU A 152 21.68 -20.91 12.70
C LEU A 152 21.35 -20.41 14.10
N ASP A 153 22.02 -20.97 15.12
CA ASP A 153 21.84 -20.61 16.55
C ASP A 153 20.36 -20.70 17.03
N GLY A 154 19.62 -21.65 16.47
CA GLY A 154 18.19 -21.85 16.79
C GLY A 154 17.22 -21.03 15.92
N ASP A 155 17.70 -20.02 15.19
CA ASP A 155 16.90 -19.29 14.21
C ASP A 155 16.93 -20.01 12.85
N ILE A 156 15.86 -19.83 12.06
CA ILE A 156 15.78 -20.44 10.72
C ILE A 156 15.87 -19.34 9.66
N TYR A 157 16.82 -19.50 8.76
CA TYR A 157 17.09 -18.59 7.65
C TYR A 157 16.71 -19.22 6.32
N PHE A 158 16.17 -18.40 5.42
CA PHE A 158 15.99 -18.75 4.02
C PHE A 158 17.32 -18.60 3.29
N SER A 159 17.61 -19.51 2.36
CA SER A 159 18.75 -19.40 1.46
C SER A 159 18.32 -18.71 0.16
N VAL A 160 18.72 -17.46 -0.07
CA VAL A 160 18.41 -16.75 -1.32
C VAL A 160 18.93 -17.46 -2.57
N ALA A 161 19.96 -18.30 -2.43
CA ALA A 161 20.47 -19.14 -3.51
C ALA A 161 19.49 -20.24 -3.98
N SER A 162 18.41 -20.48 -3.22
CA SER A 162 17.38 -21.46 -3.58
C SER A 162 16.40 -20.93 -4.62
N ASP A 163 16.39 -19.61 -4.86
CA ASP A 163 15.57 -18.97 -5.89
C ASP A 163 16.45 -18.44 -7.02
N PRO A 164 16.35 -19.01 -8.24
CA PRO A 164 17.12 -18.53 -9.39
C PRO A 164 16.72 -17.13 -9.88
N HIS A 165 15.57 -16.62 -9.43
CA HIS A 165 15.01 -15.31 -9.79
C HIS A 165 15.30 -14.22 -8.75
N PHE A 166 16.04 -14.54 -7.68
CA PHE A 166 16.39 -13.56 -6.66
C PHE A 166 17.17 -12.37 -7.27
N GLY A 167 16.69 -11.16 -7.02
CA GLY A 167 17.22 -9.91 -7.57
C GLY A 167 16.39 -9.33 -8.71
N GLU A 168 15.40 -10.05 -9.26
CA GLU A 168 14.59 -9.58 -10.40
C GLU A 168 13.55 -8.53 -10.01
N VAL A 169 13.10 -8.48 -8.76
CA VAL A 169 12.10 -7.51 -8.30
C VAL A 169 12.70 -6.12 -8.13
N SER A 170 13.84 -6.03 -7.45
CA SER A 170 14.48 -4.75 -7.14
C SER A 170 15.46 -4.26 -8.21
N GLY A 171 16.06 -5.19 -8.96
CA GLY A 171 17.08 -4.89 -9.95
C GLY A 171 18.37 -4.28 -9.37
N LEU A 172 18.57 -4.41 -8.05
CA LEU A 172 19.71 -3.84 -7.34
C LEU A 172 20.94 -4.75 -7.45
N ASP A 173 22.12 -4.16 -7.40
CA ASP A 173 23.36 -4.91 -7.27
C ASP A 173 23.55 -5.43 -5.82
N ALA A 174 24.47 -6.39 -5.65
CA ALA A 174 24.69 -7.05 -4.36
C ALA A 174 25.18 -6.11 -3.25
N GLU A 175 25.90 -5.04 -3.57
CA GLU A 175 26.39 -4.06 -2.59
C GLU A 175 25.23 -3.19 -2.09
N ALA A 176 24.41 -2.67 -2.99
CA ALA A 176 23.20 -1.91 -2.67
C ALA A 176 22.24 -2.76 -1.84
N MET A 177 22.02 -4.02 -2.22
CA MET A 177 21.19 -4.96 -1.46
C MET A 177 21.71 -5.14 -0.02
N ARG A 178 23.02 -5.31 0.15
CA ARG A 178 23.63 -5.51 1.49
C ARG A 178 23.46 -4.28 2.37
N LEU A 179 23.70 -3.09 1.83
CA LEU A 179 23.52 -1.83 2.56
C LEU A 179 22.07 -1.62 2.99
N LEU A 180 21.12 -1.79 2.06
CA LEU A 180 19.70 -1.64 2.34
C LEU A 180 19.17 -2.72 3.29
N SER A 181 19.70 -3.95 3.21
CA SER A 181 19.36 -5.01 4.17
C SER A 181 19.73 -4.60 5.59
N ALA A 182 20.96 -4.12 5.80
CA ALA A 182 21.42 -3.65 7.11
C ALA A 182 20.58 -2.45 7.63
N GLU A 183 20.25 -1.51 6.75
CA GLU A 183 19.44 -0.33 7.10
C GLU A 183 18.00 -0.70 7.51
N ARG A 184 17.46 -1.76 6.94
CA ARG A 184 16.03 -2.13 7.02
C ARG A 184 15.76 -3.39 7.84
N GLY A 185 16.57 -3.62 8.88
CA GLY A 185 16.34 -4.67 9.87
C GLY A 185 16.91 -6.05 9.52
N GLY A 186 17.67 -6.17 8.43
CA GLY A 186 18.44 -7.38 8.14
C GLY A 186 19.74 -7.42 8.97
N ASP A 187 20.37 -8.58 8.97
CA ASP A 187 21.60 -8.89 9.70
C ASP A 187 22.73 -9.43 8.81
N PRO A 188 23.14 -8.67 7.75
CA PRO A 188 24.08 -9.18 6.76
C PRO A 188 25.46 -9.52 7.33
N GLU A 189 25.81 -8.98 8.50
CA GLU A 189 27.10 -9.23 9.17
C GLU A 189 27.03 -10.39 10.18
N ARG A 190 25.87 -11.05 10.34
CA ARG A 190 25.75 -12.17 11.28
C ARG A 190 26.65 -13.33 10.87
N GLU A 191 27.57 -13.72 11.75
CA GLU A 191 28.48 -14.83 11.52
C GLU A 191 27.71 -16.15 11.37
N GLY A 192 28.14 -17.00 10.44
CA GLY A 192 27.52 -18.30 10.17
C GLY A 192 26.44 -18.29 9.09
N LYS A 193 25.99 -17.14 8.61
CA LYS A 193 25.06 -17.08 7.45
C LYS A 193 25.76 -17.59 6.18
N LYS A 194 25.01 -18.34 5.35
CA LYS A 194 25.51 -18.85 4.07
C LYS A 194 25.64 -17.73 3.04
N ASN A 195 24.73 -16.77 3.05
CA ASN A 195 24.77 -15.56 2.26
C ASN A 195 24.36 -14.38 3.16
N PRO A 196 25.06 -13.22 3.12
CA PRO A 196 24.70 -12.03 3.88
C PRO A 196 23.23 -11.60 3.72
N LEU A 197 22.64 -11.88 2.56
CA LEU A 197 21.26 -11.50 2.22
C LEU A 197 20.21 -12.54 2.64
N ASP A 198 20.60 -13.69 3.19
CA ASP A 198 19.64 -14.71 3.64
C ASP A 198 18.72 -14.12 4.74
N PRO A 199 17.41 -14.00 4.53
CA PRO A 199 16.50 -13.42 5.51
C PRO A 199 16.05 -14.47 6.52
N MET A 200 15.69 -13.99 7.72
CA MET A 200 15.10 -14.83 8.76
C MET A 200 13.69 -15.26 8.39
N LEU A 201 13.38 -16.54 8.54
CA LEU A 201 12.05 -17.14 8.37
C LEU A 201 11.34 -17.36 9.71
N TRP A 202 12.12 -17.79 10.71
CA TRP A 202 11.61 -18.08 12.06
C TRP A 202 12.66 -17.69 13.08
N MET A 203 12.31 -16.82 14.01
CA MET A 203 13.15 -16.41 15.12
C MET A 203 12.82 -17.29 16.33
N ALA A 204 13.80 -17.96 16.88
CA ALA A 204 13.64 -18.70 18.14
C ALA A 204 13.23 -17.76 19.28
N ALA A 205 12.46 -18.29 20.24
CA ALA A 205 11.95 -17.49 21.36
C ALA A 205 13.09 -16.77 22.11
N ARG A 206 12.85 -15.52 22.46
CA ARG A 206 13.71 -14.66 23.26
C ARG A 206 13.03 -14.36 24.60
N ASP A 207 13.82 -14.19 25.65
CA ASP A 207 13.29 -13.83 26.98
C ASP A 207 12.62 -12.43 26.91
N GLY A 208 11.39 -12.36 27.40
CA GLY A 208 10.64 -11.10 27.41
C GLY A 208 9.90 -10.78 26.12
N GLU A 209 10.10 -11.54 25.04
CA GLU A 209 9.39 -11.36 23.77
C GLU A 209 8.22 -12.33 23.57
N PRO A 210 7.18 -11.94 22.83
CA PRO A 210 6.09 -12.85 22.46
C PRO A 210 6.61 -13.99 21.60
N SER A 211 6.09 -15.20 21.85
CA SER A 211 6.46 -16.39 21.08
C SER A 211 5.33 -17.37 20.97
N TRP A 212 5.25 -18.07 19.85
CA TRP A 212 4.22 -19.06 19.53
C TRP A 212 4.80 -20.45 19.40
N ASP A 213 3.94 -21.43 19.39
CA ASP A 213 4.33 -22.81 19.09
C ASP A 213 4.64 -22.94 17.60
N GLY A 214 5.86 -23.21 17.27
CA GLY A 214 6.37 -23.43 15.91
C GLY A 214 6.44 -24.92 15.51
N ALA A 215 5.78 -25.83 16.26
CA ALA A 215 5.85 -27.26 16.04
C ALA A 215 7.31 -27.75 15.94
N SER A 216 7.73 -28.31 14.80
CA SER A 216 9.11 -28.79 14.61
C SER A 216 10.15 -27.68 14.49
N LEU A 217 9.72 -26.40 14.36
CA LEU A 217 10.61 -25.24 14.35
C LEU A 217 10.98 -24.77 15.78
N GLY A 218 10.30 -25.33 16.81
CA GLY A 218 10.42 -24.85 18.18
C GLY A 218 9.62 -23.55 18.45
N ARG A 219 9.59 -23.13 19.72
CA ARG A 219 8.93 -21.87 20.07
C ARG A 219 9.65 -20.67 19.47
N GLY A 220 8.86 -19.73 18.94
CA GLY A 220 9.42 -18.56 18.28
C GLY A 220 8.38 -17.66 17.65
N ARG A 221 8.80 -16.84 16.69
CA ARG A 221 7.94 -15.99 15.87
C ARG A 221 8.44 -15.92 14.43
N PRO A 222 7.55 -15.63 13.45
CA PRO A 222 7.96 -15.52 12.05
C PRO A 222 8.90 -14.34 11.83
N GLY A 223 9.74 -14.45 10.80
CA GLY A 223 10.43 -13.32 10.21
C GLY A 223 9.45 -12.46 9.39
N TRP A 224 9.74 -11.18 9.27
CA TRP A 224 8.86 -10.19 8.66
C TRP A 224 8.39 -10.53 7.23
N HIS A 225 9.27 -11.10 6.39
CA HIS A 225 8.94 -11.28 4.97
C HIS A 225 7.99 -12.44 4.70
N ILE A 226 8.07 -13.53 5.48
CA ILE A 226 7.24 -14.72 5.27
C ILE A 226 5.76 -14.51 5.68
N GLU A 227 5.48 -13.53 6.54
CA GLU A 227 4.11 -13.18 6.95
C GLU A 227 3.25 -12.79 5.75
N CYS A 228 3.71 -11.80 4.98
CA CYS A 228 2.99 -11.34 3.79
C CYS A 228 2.89 -12.43 2.71
N VAL A 229 3.90 -13.28 2.58
CA VAL A 229 3.89 -14.41 1.64
C VAL A 229 2.80 -15.41 2.00
N ALA A 230 2.71 -15.80 3.26
CA ALA A 230 1.69 -16.73 3.73
C ALA A 230 0.28 -16.21 3.44
N ILE A 231 0.02 -14.95 3.79
CA ILE A 231 -1.28 -14.31 3.56
C ILE A 231 -1.59 -14.17 2.07
N ALA A 232 -0.62 -13.74 1.26
CA ALA A 232 -0.82 -13.58 -0.18
C ALA A 232 -1.08 -14.93 -0.87
N LEU A 233 -0.33 -15.98 -0.54
CA LEU A 233 -0.52 -17.31 -1.11
C LEU A 233 -1.87 -17.92 -0.73
N ASP A 234 -2.31 -17.75 0.52
CA ASP A 234 -3.60 -18.27 1.00
C ASP A 234 -4.79 -17.61 0.30
N HIS A 235 -4.74 -16.30 0.11
CA HIS A 235 -5.87 -15.53 -0.42
C HIS A 235 -5.84 -15.31 -1.92
N LEU A 236 -4.65 -15.20 -2.53
CA LEU A 236 -4.49 -14.82 -3.94
C LEU A 236 -3.78 -15.91 -4.77
N GLY A 237 -2.97 -16.76 -4.16
CA GLY A 237 -2.09 -17.69 -4.88
C GLY A 237 -0.98 -16.97 -5.65
N MET A 238 -0.28 -17.70 -6.53
CA MET A 238 0.78 -17.16 -7.39
C MET A 238 0.20 -16.34 -8.55
N GLY A 239 1.05 -15.51 -9.15
CA GLY A 239 0.74 -14.75 -10.35
C GLY A 239 -0.46 -13.80 -10.19
N PHE A 240 -0.69 -13.23 -9.01
CA PHE A 240 -1.70 -12.18 -8.82
C PHE A 240 -1.27 -10.88 -9.52
N ASP A 241 -2.19 -9.95 -9.72
CA ASP A 241 -1.96 -8.89 -10.71
C ASP A 241 -1.01 -7.80 -10.19
N VAL A 242 -1.12 -7.39 -8.90
CA VAL A 242 -0.27 -6.33 -8.32
C VAL A 242 0.18 -6.67 -6.91
N GLN A 243 1.50 -6.63 -6.69
CA GLN A 243 2.11 -6.50 -5.36
C GLN A 243 2.41 -5.01 -5.12
N GLY A 244 1.85 -4.44 -4.06
CA GLY A 244 1.94 -3.01 -3.78
C GLY A 244 2.53 -2.64 -2.43
N GLY A 245 3.13 -1.45 -2.35
CA GLY A 245 3.67 -0.88 -1.11
C GLY A 245 4.40 0.45 -1.32
N GLY A 246 5.05 0.96 -0.28
CA GLY A 246 5.98 2.08 -0.40
C GLY A 246 7.26 1.70 -1.16
N SER A 247 7.96 2.66 -1.72
CA SER A 247 9.18 2.40 -2.49
C SER A 247 10.31 1.78 -1.66
N ASP A 248 10.28 1.96 -0.36
CA ASP A 248 11.20 1.33 0.59
C ASP A 248 10.96 -0.18 0.78
N LEU A 249 9.78 -0.69 0.39
CA LEU A 249 9.46 -2.11 0.44
C LEU A 249 9.94 -2.91 -0.79
N ALA A 250 10.34 -2.24 -1.89
CA ALA A 250 10.84 -2.94 -3.07
C ALA A 250 11.98 -3.91 -2.70
N PHE A 251 12.91 -3.43 -1.85
CA PHE A 251 13.95 -4.24 -1.23
C PHE A 251 14.11 -3.83 0.26
N PRO A 252 14.23 -4.77 1.21
CA PRO A 252 14.28 -6.23 0.99
C PRO A 252 12.91 -6.90 0.87
N HIS A 253 11.82 -6.27 1.32
CA HIS A 253 10.57 -6.96 1.66
C HIS A 253 9.91 -7.67 0.46
N HIS A 254 9.67 -6.98 -0.65
CA HIS A 254 9.03 -7.56 -1.83
C HIS A 254 9.94 -8.54 -2.58
N GLU A 255 11.24 -8.24 -2.64
CA GLU A 255 12.24 -9.15 -3.20
C GLU A 255 12.28 -10.48 -2.45
N MET A 256 12.42 -10.41 -1.11
CA MET A 256 12.48 -11.59 -0.25
C MET A 256 11.14 -12.35 -0.28
N GLY A 257 10.01 -11.63 -0.28
CA GLY A 257 8.69 -12.22 -0.37
C GLY A 257 8.48 -13.01 -1.67
N ALA A 258 8.88 -12.43 -2.81
CA ALA A 258 8.84 -13.12 -4.10
C ALA A 258 9.69 -14.40 -4.08
N SER A 259 10.91 -14.27 -3.56
CA SER A 259 11.85 -15.40 -3.49
C SER A 259 11.33 -16.55 -2.60
N HIS A 260 10.75 -16.23 -1.43
CA HIS A 260 10.11 -17.23 -0.57
C HIS A 260 8.96 -17.97 -1.29
N ALA A 261 8.05 -17.21 -1.94
CA ALA A 261 6.91 -17.78 -2.63
C ALA A 261 7.33 -18.68 -3.80
N GLN A 262 8.31 -18.23 -4.58
CA GLN A 262 8.86 -18.97 -5.73
C GLN A 262 9.55 -20.25 -5.29
N ALA A 263 10.36 -20.21 -4.24
CA ALA A 263 10.99 -21.40 -3.68
C ALA A 263 9.98 -22.40 -3.07
N LEU A 264 8.88 -21.88 -2.47
CA LEU A 264 7.81 -22.71 -1.89
C LEU A 264 6.99 -23.45 -2.95
N THR A 265 6.74 -22.80 -4.08
CA THR A 265 5.77 -23.28 -5.08
C THR A 265 6.44 -23.86 -6.33
N GLY A 266 7.65 -23.43 -6.63
CA GLY A 266 8.31 -23.70 -7.92
C GLY A 266 7.68 -22.93 -9.09
N GLU A 267 6.81 -21.96 -8.83
CA GLU A 267 6.16 -21.12 -9.83
C GLU A 267 6.77 -19.70 -9.83
N HIS A 268 6.77 -19.05 -10.99
CA HIS A 268 7.25 -17.68 -11.21
C HIS A 268 6.37 -16.99 -12.26
N PRO A 269 6.06 -15.68 -12.12
CA PRO A 269 6.39 -14.78 -11.01
C PRO A 269 5.40 -14.90 -9.84
N PHE A 270 5.81 -14.41 -8.65
CA PHE A 270 4.91 -14.29 -7.51
C PHE A 270 3.78 -13.29 -7.77
N ALA A 271 4.09 -12.11 -8.31
CA ALA A 271 3.14 -11.13 -8.79
C ALA A 271 3.47 -10.70 -10.23
N LYS A 272 2.45 -10.29 -11.02
CA LYS A 272 2.63 -9.86 -12.41
C LYS A 272 3.24 -8.46 -12.53
N ALA A 273 3.04 -7.61 -11.52
CA ALA A 273 3.65 -6.30 -11.41
C ALA A 273 3.94 -5.93 -9.96
N TYR A 274 5.06 -5.27 -9.74
CA TYR A 274 5.48 -4.72 -8.45
C TYR A 274 5.38 -3.20 -8.51
N VAL A 275 4.41 -2.65 -7.77
CA VAL A 275 4.05 -1.23 -7.83
C VAL A 275 4.42 -0.55 -6.53
N HIS A 276 5.18 0.54 -6.62
CA HIS A 276 5.69 1.23 -5.45
C HIS A 276 5.32 2.71 -5.45
N ALA A 277 4.78 3.17 -4.33
CA ALA A 277 4.49 4.59 -4.10
C ALA A 277 5.75 5.33 -3.61
N GLY A 278 5.92 6.55 -4.07
CA GLY A 278 7.00 7.44 -3.63
C GLY A 278 6.87 7.84 -2.16
N MET A 279 7.93 8.39 -1.62
CA MET A 279 8.02 8.78 -0.23
C MET A 279 7.51 10.20 0.00
N VAL A 280 6.92 10.45 1.17
CA VAL A 280 6.50 11.80 1.60
C VAL A 280 7.50 12.33 2.61
N ALA A 281 8.08 13.48 2.31
CA ALA A 281 9.02 14.19 3.16
C ALA A 281 8.33 15.30 3.99
N LEU A 282 9.02 15.78 5.00
CA LEU A 282 8.69 16.99 5.75
C LEU A 282 9.99 17.76 6.06
N ASN A 283 10.03 19.05 5.72
CA ASN A 283 11.19 19.92 5.91
C ASN A 283 12.49 19.39 5.25
N GLY A 284 12.38 18.89 4.02
CA GLY A 284 13.49 18.36 3.25
C GLY A 284 13.99 16.98 3.69
N GLU A 285 13.32 16.33 4.66
CA GLU A 285 13.69 15.03 5.16
C GLU A 285 12.54 14.03 5.04
N LYS A 286 12.86 12.76 4.72
CA LYS A 286 11.86 11.67 4.77
C LYS A 286 11.16 11.71 6.13
N MET A 287 9.83 11.64 6.13
CA MET A 287 9.06 11.42 7.35
C MET A 287 9.51 10.12 7.99
N SER A 288 10.01 10.22 9.21
CA SER A 288 10.41 9.05 9.99
C SER A 288 10.14 9.26 11.47
N LYS A 289 9.84 8.17 12.16
CA LYS A 289 9.51 8.17 13.58
C LYS A 289 10.72 8.54 14.43
N SER A 290 11.91 8.08 14.06
CA SER A 290 13.15 8.39 14.75
C SER A 290 13.49 9.89 14.75
N LYS A 291 13.01 10.63 13.75
CA LYS A 291 13.18 12.08 13.64
C LYS A 291 12.04 12.88 14.28
N GLY A 292 10.92 12.23 14.63
CA GLY A 292 9.75 12.90 15.20
C GLY A 292 9.07 13.89 14.24
N ASN A 293 9.30 13.77 12.93
CA ASN A 293 8.81 14.67 11.88
C ASN A 293 7.59 14.08 11.13
N LEU A 294 6.66 13.42 11.84
CA LEU A 294 5.48 12.81 11.22
C LEU A 294 4.30 13.79 11.22
N VAL A 295 3.61 13.85 10.09
CA VAL A 295 2.29 14.51 9.98
C VAL A 295 1.23 13.42 9.95
N PHE A 296 0.39 13.39 10.99
CA PHE A 296 -0.64 12.37 11.16
C PHE A 296 -1.97 12.83 10.56
N VAL A 297 -2.61 11.94 9.80
CA VAL A 297 -3.95 12.16 9.21
C VAL A 297 -4.96 12.52 10.29
N SER A 298 -4.99 11.75 11.39
CA SER A 298 -5.89 11.97 12.52
C SER A 298 -5.69 13.33 13.18
N LYS A 299 -4.46 13.88 13.19
CA LYS A 299 -4.20 15.21 13.71
C LYS A 299 -4.79 16.28 12.80
N VAL A 300 -4.51 16.24 11.50
CA VAL A 300 -5.03 17.21 10.52
C VAL A 300 -6.55 17.19 10.49
N ARG A 301 -7.19 16.00 10.61
CA ARG A 301 -8.64 15.86 10.74
C ARG A 301 -9.18 16.52 12.02
N ARG A 302 -8.55 16.29 13.17
CA ARG A 302 -8.95 16.88 14.47
C ARG A 302 -8.78 18.39 14.50
N ASP A 303 -7.83 18.92 13.75
CA ASP A 303 -7.63 20.38 13.60
C ASP A 303 -8.72 21.00 12.71
N GLY A 304 -9.71 20.23 12.22
CA GLY A 304 -10.90 20.69 11.52
C GLY A 304 -10.82 20.67 9.99
N THR A 305 -9.75 20.10 9.42
CA THR A 305 -9.62 19.96 7.95
C THR A 305 -10.60 18.91 7.43
N ASP A 306 -11.31 19.24 6.35
CA ASP A 306 -12.17 18.30 5.64
C ASP A 306 -11.31 17.15 5.07
N PRO A 307 -11.62 15.87 5.36
CA PRO A 307 -10.87 14.73 4.85
C PRO A 307 -10.77 14.68 3.31
N ALA A 308 -11.77 15.21 2.61
CA ALA A 308 -11.72 15.34 1.15
C ALA A 308 -10.60 16.28 0.68
N ALA A 309 -10.29 17.34 1.44
CA ALA A 309 -9.15 18.21 1.15
C ALA A 309 -7.82 17.50 1.41
N ILE A 310 -7.72 16.70 2.50
CA ILE A 310 -6.53 15.88 2.75
C ILE A 310 -6.30 14.92 1.58
N ARG A 311 -7.36 14.25 1.12
CA ARG A 311 -7.27 13.34 -0.04
C ARG A 311 -6.85 14.08 -1.31
N LEU A 312 -7.37 15.29 -1.59
CA LEU A 312 -6.94 16.12 -2.72
C LEU A 312 -5.47 16.54 -2.64
N ALA A 313 -4.96 16.82 -1.44
CA ALA A 313 -3.54 17.10 -1.22
C ALA A 313 -2.67 15.90 -1.61
N LEU A 314 -3.08 14.67 -1.25
CA LEU A 314 -2.38 13.44 -1.64
C LEU A 314 -2.44 13.22 -3.16
N LEU A 315 -3.59 13.47 -3.81
CA LEU A 315 -3.80 13.31 -5.25
C LEU A 315 -3.08 14.37 -6.09
N ALA A 316 -2.66 15.49 -5.49
CA ALA A 316 -1.95 16.57 -6.19
C ALA A 316 -0.55 16.14 -6.68
N HIS A 317 -0.05 15.01 -6.21
CA HIS A 317 1.26 14.47 -6.56
C HIS A 317 1.10 13.13 -7.27
N HIS A 318 1.98 12.88 -8.26
CA HIS A 318 2.01 11.58 -8.91
C HIS A 318 2.46 10.51 -7.90
N TYR A 319 1.77 9.37 -7.85
CA TYR A 319 1.98 8.35 -6.79
C TYR A 319 3.43 7.85 -6.67
N ARG A 320 4.20 7.83 -7.77
CA ARG A 320 5.61 7.40 -7.79
C ARG A 320 6.61 8.48 -7.43
N ALA A 321 6.20 9.74 -7.43
CA ALA A 321 7.10 10.84 -7.12
C ALA A 321 7.33 10.93 -5.61
N ASP A 322 8.57 11.16 -5.22
CA ASP A 322 8.86 11.65 -3.88
C ASP A 322 8.43 13.12 -3.81
N TRP A 323 7.79 13.51 -2.74
CA TRP A 323 7.29 14.87 -2.57
C TRP A 323 7.30 15.29 -1.10
N GLU A 324 7.12 16.58 -0.86
CA GLU A 324 7.16 17.16 0.48
C GLU A 324 5.78 17.66 0.90
N TRP A 325 5.32 17.21 2.09
CA TRP A 325 4.15 17.78 2.72
C TRP A 325 4.45 19.18 3.24
N THR A 326 3.61 20.15 2.85
CA THR A 326 3.66 21.54 3.33
C THR A 326 2.25 22.04 3.61
N ASP A 327 2.13 23.08 4.45
CA ASP A 327 0.85 23.74 4.69
C ASP A 327 0.26 24.29 3.38
N ALA A 328 1.11 24.79 2.47
CA ALA A 328 0.66 25.30 1.17
C ALA A 328 0.01 24.20 0.28
N VAL A 329 0.46 22.98 0.35
CA VAL A 329 -0.17 21.83 -0.36
C VAL A 329 -1.56 21.58 0.19
N LEU A 330 -1.75 21.68 1.50
CA LEU A 330 -3.05 21.51 2.14
C LEU A 330 -3.98 22.67 1.85
N ASP A 331 -3.50 23.92 1.94
CA ASP A 331 -4.28 25.13 1.65
C ASP A 331 -4.80 25.12 0.22
N GLU A 332 -3.96 24.80 -0.78
CA GLU A 332 -4.38 24.66 -2.18
C GLU A 332 -5.45 23.56 -2.34
N ALA A 333 -5.34 22.46 -1.63
CA ALA A 333 -6.34 21.39 -1.68
C ALA A 333 -7.68 21.81 -1.07
N VAL A 334 -7.67 22.59 0.02
CA VAL A 334 -8.87 23.18 0.63
C VAL A 334 -9.56 24.14 -0.34
N GLU A 335 -8.79 25.02 -0.99
CA GLU A 335 -9.32 25.95 -1.98
C GLU A 335 -9.86 25.22 -3.22
N ARG A 336 -9.16 24.19 -3.70
CA ARG A 336 -9.62 23.34 -4.81
C ARG A 336 -10.95 22.68 -4.50
N LEU A 337 -11.08 22.10 -3.33
CA LEU A 337 -12.33 21.47 -2.87
C LEU A 337 -13.48 22.47 -2.86
N ALA A 338 -13.23 23.67 -2.34
CA ALA A 338 -14.25 24.75 -2.30
C ALA A 338 -14.67 25.18 -3.72
N ARG A 339 -13.70 25.34 -4.65
CA ARG A 339 -13.99 25.67 -6.06
C ARG A 339 -14.83 24.57 -6.73
N TRP A 340 -14.49 23.31 -6.53
CA TRP A 340 -15.23 22.20 -7.13
C TRP A 340 -16.65 22.07 -6.59
N ARG A 341 -16.84 22.20 -5.27
CA ARG A 341 -18.16 22.20 -4.64
C ARG A 341 -19.05 23.36 -5.14
N ALA A 342 -18.47 24.53 -5.29
CA ALA A 342 -19.18 25.67 -5.84
C ALA A 342 -19.59 25.46 -7.32
N ALA A 343 -18.72 24.83 -8.12
CA ALA A 343 -19.01 24.55 -9.51
C ALA A 343 -20.14 23.53 -9.68
N VAL A 344 -20.13 22.41 -8.94
CA VAL A 344 -21.16 21.36 -9.06
C VAL A 344 -22.48 21.72 -8.33
N SER A 345 -22.52 22.78 -7.52
CA SER A 345 -23.74 23.24 -6.87
C SER A 345 -24.69 24.01 -7.80
N ARG A 346 -24.25 24.33 -9.03
CA ARG A 346 -25.07 25.00 -10.03
C ARG A 346 -26.07 24.03 -10.69
N PRO A 347 -27.22 24.50 -11.19
CA PRO A 347 -28.24 23.64 -11.76
C PRO A 347 -27.86 23.02 -13.10
N ASP A 348 -26.92 23.64 -13.82
CA ASP A 348 -26.43 23.26 -15.15
C ASP A 348 -24.95 23.56 -15.28
N GLY A 349 -24.35 23.15 -16.40
CA GLY A 349 -22.92 23.40 -16.63
C GLY A 349 -22.46 23.11 -18.06
N PRO A 350 -21.18 23.26 -18.36
CA PRO A 350 -20.57 22.74 -19.58
C PRO A 350 -20.71 21.22 -19.66
N PRO A 351 -20.86 20.61 -20.84
CA PRO A 351 -20.91 19.16 -21.02
C PRO A 351 -19.74 18.48 -20.32
N ALA A 352 -20.01 17.35 -19.62
CA ALA A 352 -19.03 16.70 -18.76
C ALA A 352 -18.52 15.33 -19.28
N GLU A 353 -19.01 14.84 -20.44
CA GLU A 353 -18.58 13.55 -21.00
C GLU A 353 -17.10 13.56 -21.38
N ALA A 354 -16.61 14.67 -21.95
CA ALA A 354 -15.20 14.82 -22.29
C ALA A 354 -14.32 14.81 -21.04
N LEU A 355 -14.75 15.47 -19.96
CA LEU A 355 -14.06 15.45 -18.67
C LEU A 355 -13.97 14.04 -18.10
N LEU A 356 -15.06 13.26 -18.15
CA LEU A 356 -15.06 11.87 -17.69
C LEU A 356 -13.99 11.05 -18.41
N GLU A 357 -13.90 11.20 -19.74
CA GLU A 357 -12.89 10.50 -20.55
C GLU A 357 -11.46 10.99 -20.32
N GLU A 358 -11.28 12.26 -20.00
CA GLU A 358 -9.97 12.80 -19.59
C GLU A 358 -9.51 12.21 -18.27
N ILE A 359 -10.40 12.14 -17.26
CA ILE A 359 -10.08 11.51 -15.95
C ILE A 359 -9.73 10.04 -16.15
N ARG A 360 -10.54 9.28 -16.90
CA ARG A 360 -10.29 7.86 -17.21
C ARG A 360 -8.95 7.65 -17.89
N THR A 361 -8.62 8.51 -18.86
CA THR A 361 -7.37 8.43 -19.62
C THR A 361 -6.16 8.70 -18.72
N ALA A 362 -6.23 9.73 -17.88
CA ALA A 362 -5.17 10.08 -16.96
C ALA A 362 -4.92 8.95 -15.92
N LEU A 363 -5.97 8.45 -15.30
CA LEU A 363 -5.83 7.39 -14.29
C LEU A 363 -5.43 6.04 -14.89
N ALA A 364 -5.83 5.73 -16.12
CA ALA A 364 -5.41 4.52 -16.82
C ALA A 364 -3.94 4.57 -17.27
N ASP A 365 -3.33 5.74 -17.39
CA ASP A 365 -1.92 5.92 -17.74
C ASP A 365 -1.08 6.24 -16.49
N ASP A 366 -0.72 5.21 -15.77
CA ASP A 366 0.19 5.29 -14.61
C ASP A 366 -0.40 6.09 -13.43
N LEU A 367 -1.72 6.05 -13.27
CA LEU A 367 -2.46 6.73 -12.19
C LEU A 367 -2.14 8.25 -12.13
N ASP A 368 -2.11 8.92 -13.26
CA ASP A 368 -1.81 10.36 -13.32
C ASP A 368 -2.95 11.18 -12.69
N ALA A 369 -3.04 11.11 -11.36
CA ALA A 369 -4.00 11.88 -10.59
C ALA A 369 -3.82 13.39 -10.77
N PRO A 370 -2.60 13.99 -10.83
CA PRO A 370 -2.43 15.40 -11.13
C PRO A 370 -3.10 15.84 -12.42
N ALA A 371 -2.98 15.06 -13.51
CA ALA A 371 -3.66 15.34 -14.76
C ALA A 371 -5.18 15.25 -14.64
N ALA A 372 -5.68 14.27 -13.90
CA ALA A 372 -7.10 14.12 -13.60
C ALA A 372 -7.65 15.32 -12.80
N LEU A 373 -6.92 15.77 -11.76
CA LEU A 373 -7.28 16.98 -11.00
C LEU A 373 -7.32 18.22 -11.90
N ALA A 374 -6.31 18.38 -12.75
CA ALA A 374 -6.24 19.52 -13.70
C ALA A 374 -7.42 19.51 -14.68
N ALA A 375 -7.92 18.35 -15.10
CA ALA A 375 -9.11 18.26 -15.95
C ALA A 375 -10.36 18.76 -15.22
N VAL A 376 -10.56 18.37 -13.96
CA VAL A 376 -11.67 18.86 -13.14
C VAL A 376 -11.54 20.36 -12.86
N ASP A 377 -10.33 20.86 -12.58
CA ASP A 377 -10.07 22.30 -12.39
C ASP A 377 -10.48 23.10 -13.63
N ARG A 378 -10.16 22.63 -14.86
CA ARG A 378 -10.58 23.29 -16.10
C ARG A 378 -12.09 23.36 -16.25
N TRP A 379 -12.77 22.25 -15.98
CA TRP A 379 -14.24 22.22 -16.04
C TRP A 379 -14.85 23.17 -15.01
N ALA A 380 -14.37 23.18 -13.77
CA ALA A 380 -14.85 24.06 -12.71
C ALA A 380 -14.60 25.54 -13.03
N ALA A 381 -13.47 25.87 -13.67
CA ALA A 381 -13.16 27.22 -14.14
C ALA A 381 -14.10 27.66 -15.26
N ALA A 382 -14.34 26.80 -16.28
CA ALA A 382 -15.29 27.09 -17.35
C ALA A 382 -16.72 27.26 -16.82
N GLN A 383 -17.14 26.41 -15.86
CA GLN A 383 -18.41 26.52 -15.16
C GLN A 383 -18.56 27.88 -14.45
N THR A 384 -17.48 28.37 -13.86
CA THR A 384 -17.49 29.65 -13.12
C THR A 384 -17.51 30.85 -14.05
N ALA A 385 -16.75 30.81 -15.16
CA ALA A 385 -16.61 31.92 -16.11
C ALA A 385 -17.82 32.05 -17.05
N ASP A 386 -18.18 30.94 -17.70
CA ASP A 386 -19.12 30.94 -18.81
C ASP A 386 -20.45 30.24 -18.48
N GLY A 387 -20.44 29.35 -17.47
CA GLY A 387 -21.56 28.44 -17.20
C GLY A 387 -21.78 27.43 -18.31
N GLY A 388 -22.99 26.90 -18.40
CA GLY A 388 -23.39 25.96 -19.43
C GLY A 388 -24.90 25.76 -19.44
N THR A 389 -25.39 24.83 -20.25
CA THR A 389 -26.83 24.51 -20.38
C THR A 389 -27.15 23.04 -20.17
N ASP A 390 -26.16 22.23 -19.82
CA ASP A 390 -26.36 20.80 -19.56
C ASP A 390 -26.70 20.58 -18.08
N GLU A 391 -27.97 20.31 -17.80
CA GLU A 391 -28.47 20.04 -16.45
C GLU A 391 -27.89 18.75 -15.84
N SER A 392 -27.38 17.82 -16.68
CA SER A 392 -26.81 16.56 -16.21
C SER A 392 -25.33 16.67 -15.79
N ALA A 393 -24.64 17.72 -16.26
CA ALA A 393 -23.19 17.86 -16.14
C ALA A 393 -22.70 17.97 -14.67
N PRO A 394 -23.28 18.80 -13.79
CA PRO A 394 -22.80 18.87 -12.41
C PRO A 394 -22.92 17.54 -11.66
N GLY A 395 -24.01 16.82 -11.90
CA GLY A 395 -24.23 15.48 -11.33
C GLY A 395 -23.27 14.43 -11.88
N LEU A 396 -22.92 14.49 -13.16
CA LEU A 396 -21.93 13.59 -13.76
C LEU A 396 -20.53 13.87 -13.21
N VAL A 397 -20.13 15.13 -13.10
CA VAL A 397 -18.84 15.54 -12.52
C VAL A 397 -18.72 15.08 -11.07
N SER A 398 -19.73 15.33 -10.24
CA SER A 398 -19.73 14.88 -8.84
C SER A 398 -19.55 13.37 -8.73
N ARG A 399 -20.32 12.58 -9.53
CA ARG A 399 -20.16 11.12 -9.54
C ARG A 399 -18.79 10.66 -10.08
N ALA A 400 -18.27 11.33 -11.12
CA ALA A 400 -16.96 10.97 -11.70
C ALA A 400 -15.81 11.21 -10.70
N VAL A 401 -15.85 12.35 -10.01
CA VAL A 401 -14.86 12.71 -8.99
C VAL A 401 -14.95 11.75 -7.78
N ASP A 402 -16.15 11.41 -7.33
CA ASP A 402 -16.32 10.43 -6.25
C ASP A 402 -15.89 9.03 -6.68
N ALA A 403 -16.36 8.54 -7.82
CA ALA A 403 -16.06 7.18 -8.27
C ALA A 403 -14.57 6.96 -8.55
N LEU A 404 -13.93 7.89 -9.27
CA LEU A 404 -12.58 7.71 -9.80
C LEU A 404 -11.48 8.27 -8.91
N LEU A 405 -11.77 9.35 -8.16
CA LEU A 405 -10.81 10.01 -7.28
C LEU A 405 -11.14 9.81 -5.78
N GLY A 406 -12.32 9.28 -5.45
CA GLY A 406 -12.76 9.07 -4.07
C GLY A 406 -13.05 10.34 -3.29
N VAL A 407 -13.31 11.44 -3.98
CA VAL A 407 -13.62 12.75 -3.39
C VAL A 407 -15.10 13.03 -3.53
N ALA A 408 -15.82 13.05 -2.42
CA ALA A 408 -17.24 13.43 -2.40
C ALA A 408 -17.38 14.96 -2.38
N LEU A 409 -18.10 15.50 -3.37
CA LEU A 409 -18.32 16.96 -3.54
C LEU A 409 -19.64 17.42 -2.92
#